data_e31f2e79de6e74fb3802f47296f21bc5
#
_entry.id   e31f2e79de6e74fb3802f47296f21bc5
#
_cell.length_a   1.000
_cell.length_b   1.000
_cell.length_c   1.000
_cell.angle_alpha   90.00
_cell.angle_beta   90.00
_cell.angle_gamma   90.00
#
_symmetry.space_group_name_H-M   'P 1'
#
loop_
_entity.id
_entity.type
_entity.pdbx_description
1 polymer ?
#
loop_
_entity_poly.entity_id
_entity_poly.type
_entity_poly.pdbx_seq_one_letter_code
_entity_poly.pdbx_strand_id
1 'polypeptide(L)'
;MPELLAPAGNFISLRAVLENGADAVYFGLDEYNMRANAKNFSIDDLAKISNISKDYGAKTYLCTNIILKELQINALKDNLEKIASSEIDGLILSDIGLIEDTVSHGLEAHISVQENVTNSLTLKTLHKLGAKRAILSRELSIDEITEITRKSPIETEIFIHGAMCMAISGRCFLSYGLYGRSANCGDCLQPCRKNWTLTFEESQNDAVLNTSDVLEESFVISSSYDDTYRTNFFSPKDMCMIGHIPELIKTGVSSFKIEGRARSPDYGAMVTGVYREAIDSYLSNPDEYEFNPKWTEELESVFNRGFDTGFYFDIPFETSETNQSKYIKKDIGQVVNYYNKVKVAELRIWDDLKIGDEIMIQGETTGSITHTIDSMQIEGEDVKEVSKNSNVGVLLPHKVRKNDFVYKLIERSQQ
;
A
#
# COMPACT_ATOMS: atom_id res chain seq x y z
N MET A 1 15.61 9.37 -12.78
CA MET A 1 14.85 8.17 -12.40
C MET A 1 13.88 8.58 -11.31
N PRO A 2 12.60 8.29 -11.41
CA PRO A 2 11.66 8.55 -10.32
C PRO A 2 11.98 7.67 -9.11
N GLU A 3 11.83 8.22 -7.92
CA GLU A 3 11.94 7.50 -6.64
C GLU A 3 10.76 6.51 -6.48
N LEU A 4 11.02 5.25 -6.18
CA LEU A 4 9.99 4.28 -5.83
C LEU A 4 9.73 4.33 -4.31
N LEU A 5 8.60 4.94 -3.93
CA LEU A 5 8.22 5.16 -2.54
C LEU A 5 7.24 4.08 -2.06
N ALA A 6 7.70 3.23 -1.16
CA ALA A 6 6.97 2.07 -0.67
C ALA A 6 6.42 2.24 0.76
N PRO A 7 5.29 1.58 1.10
CA PRO A 7 4.67 1.66 2.42
C PRO A 7 5.33 0.73 3.44
N ALA A 8 5.53 1.20 4.68
CA ALA A 8 5.93 0.36 5.80
C ALA A 8 4.97 0.54 6.98
N GLY A 9 4.31 -0.53 7.42
CA GLY A 9 3.41 -0.55 8.57
C GLY A 9 4.05 -1.16 9.84
N ASN A 10 5.17 -1.85 9.70
CA ASN A 10 5.96 -2.46 10.78
C ASN A 10 7.36 -2.83 10.27
N PHE A 11 8.23 -3.34 11.16
CA PHE A 11 9.62 -3.72 10.78
C PHE A 11 9.70 -4.84 9.74
N ILE A 12 8.74 -5.78 9.71
CA ILE A 12 8.70 -6.83 8.70
C ILE A 12 8.41 -6.22 7.32
N SER A 13 7.40 -5.34 7.24
CA SER A 13 7.06 -4.62 6.00
C SER A 13 8.20 -3.70 5.56
N LEU A 14 8.85 -3.00 6.51
CA LEU A 14 9.99 -2.13 6.23
C LEU A 14 11.11 -2.91 5.51
N ARG A 15 11.54 -4.03 6.07
CA ARG A 15 12.55 -4.87 5.42
C ARG A 15 12.07 -5.43 4.10
N ALA A 16 10.85 -5.93 4.06
CA ALA A 16 10.27 -6.53 2.86
C ALA A 16 10.31 -5.58 1.66
N VAL A 17 9.96 -4.30 1.84
CA VAL A 17 10.00 -3.33 0.73
C VAL A 17 11.43 -2.88 0.39
N LEU A 18 12.31 -2.72 1.38
CA LEU A 18 13.71 -2.34 1.17
C LEU A 18 14.48 -3.44 0.40
N GLU A 19 14.30 -4.70 0.78
CA GLU A 19 14.92 -5.85 0.09
C GLU A 19 14.43 -6.02 -1.35
N ASN A 20 13.26 -5.46 -1.67
CA ASN A 20 12.67 -5.50 -3.01
C ASN A 20 12.84 -4.18 -3.79
N GLY A 21 13.78 -3.31 -3.39
CA GLY A 21 14.24 -2.19 -4.19
C GLY A 21 13.44 -0.88 -4.05
N ALA A 22 12.85 -0.64 -2.89
CA ALA A 22 12.32 0.69 -2.56
C ALA A 22 13.45 1.71 -2.44
N ASP A 23 13.35 2.85 -3.12
CA ASP A 23 14.27 3.98 -2.99
C ASP A 23 13.94 4.84 -1.75
N ALA A 24 12.70 4.76 -1.30
CA ALA A 24 12.23 5.45 -0.10
C ALA A 24 11.09 4.68 0.56
N VAL A 25 10.92 4.88 1.86
CA VAL A 25 9.82 4.30 2.63
C VAL A 25 9.01 5.37 3.34
N TYR A 26 7.69 5.19 3.38
CA TYR A 26 6.82 6.04 4.19
C TYR A 26 6.06 5.22 5.22
N PHE A 27 5.94 5.77 6.42
CA PHE A 27 5.35 5.08 7.56
C PHE A 27 4.62 6.05 8.48
N GLY A 28 3.97 5.56 9.52
CA GLY A 28 3.27 6.37 10.52
C GLY A 28 3.62 5.96 11.93
N LEU A 29 3.47 6.88 12.86
CA LEU A 29 3.45 6.60 14.29
C LEU A 29 2.05 6.14 14.72
N ASP A 30 1.90 5.70 15.96
CA ASP A 30 0.59 5.37 16.55
C ASP A 30 -0.36 6.57 16.53
N GLU A 31 0.18 7.78 16.47
CA GLU A 31 -0.54 9.05 16.37
C GLU A 31 -0.25 9.76 15.02
N TYR A 32 -1.03 10.81 14.70
CA TYR A 32 -0.85 11.78 13.61
C TYR A 32 -0.97 11.24 12.18
N ASN A 33 -1.42 10.01 11.93
CA ASN A 33 -1.45 9.45 10.59
C ASN A 33 -2.80 8.85 10.17
N MET A 34 -3.06 8.79 8.85
CA MET A 34 -4.32 8.32 8.23
C MET A 34 -4.59 6.81 8.36
N ARG A 35 -3.77 6.06 9.05
CA ARG A 35 -3.88 4.60 9.26
C ARG A 35 -3.69 4.24 10.73
N ALA A 36 -4.38 4.96 11.63
CA ALA A 36 -4.32 4.71 13.07
C ALA A 36 -4.65 3.26 13.47
N ASN A 37 -5.50 2.58 12.69
CA ASN A 37 -5.86 1.17 12.93
C ASN A 37 -4.85 0.16 12.34
N ALA A 38 -3.80 0.60 11.64
CA ALA A 38 -2.71 -0.28 11.22
C ALA A 38 -1.73 -0.50 12.38
N LYS A 39 -0.88 -1.52 12.28
CA LYS A 39 0.32 -1.55 13.11
C LYS A 39 1.18 -0.38 12.70
N ASN A 40 1.53 0.48 13.65
CA ASN A 40 2.36 1.65 13.43
C ASN A 40 3.62 1.52 14.29
N PHE A 41 4.52 2.48 14.15
CA PHE A 41 5.74 2.58 14.93
C PHE A 41 5.54 3.56 16.10
N SER A 42 6.36 3.41 17.12
CA SER A 42 6.50 4.41 18.18
C SER A 42 7.52 5.49 17.77
N ILE A 43 7.48 6.63 18.44
CA ILE A 43 8.48 7.68 18.21
C ILE A 43 9.92 7.22 18.59
N ASP A 44 10.04 6.21 19.46
CA ASP A 44 11.34 5.65 19.85
C ASP A 44 11.92 4.69 18.79
N ASP A 45 11.10 4.26 17.83
CA ASP A 45 11.53 3.41 16.71
C ASP A 45 12.19 4.21 15.58
N LEU A 46 12.06 5.54 15.55
CA LEU A 46 12.48 6.37 14.41
C LEU A 46 13.96 6.18 14.05
N ALA A 47 14.86 6.23 15.03
CA ALA A 47 16.30 6.04 14.79
C ALA A 47 16.60 4.64 14.24
N LYS A 48 15.87 3.60 14.69
CA LYS A 48 16.01 2.23 14.17
C LYS A 48 15.51 2.14 12.73
N ILE A 49 14.41 2.81 12.39
CA ILE A 49 13.88 2.87 11.02
C ILE A 49 14.89 3.55 10.10
N SER A 50 15.39 4.74 10.48
CA SER A 50 16.38 5.48 9.72
C SER A 50 17.65 4.65 9.47
N ASN A 51 18.22 4.02 10.51
CA ASN A 51 19.40 3.19 10.38
C ASN A 51 19.19 1.99 9.44
N ILE A 52 18.06 1.27 9.59
CA ILE A 52 17.73 0.15 8.68
C ILE A 52 17.62 0.64 7.24
N SER A 53 16.93 1.76 7.00
CA SER A 53 16.74 2.29 5.63
C SER A 53 18.05 2.75 5.01
N LYS A 54 18.95 3.36 5.79
CA LYS A 54 20.29 3.75 5.33
C LYS A 54 21.16 2.58 4.90
N ASP A 55 21.03 1.40 5.52
CA ASP A 55 21.75 0.19 5.10
C ASP A 55 21.40 -0.21 3.65
N TYR A 56 20.23 0.22 3.15
CA TYR A 56 19.77 0.01 1.77
C TYR A 56 19.89 1.27 0.89
N GLY A 57 20.39 2.38 1.43
CA GLY A 57 20.47 3.67 0.72
C GLY A 57 19.10 4.34 0.51
N ALA A 58 18.07 3.93 1.24
CA ALA A 58 16.72 4.40 1.08
C ALA A 58 16.40 5.58 2.02
N LYS A 59 15.57 6.53 1.53
CA LYS A 59 15.04 7.64 2.31
C LYS A 59 13.84 7.24 3.18
N THR A 60 13.54 8.08 4.16
CA THR A 60 12.50 7.83 5.17
C THR A 60 11.56 9.02 5.34
N TYR A 61 10.24 8.79 5.16
CA TYR A 61 9.25 9.84 5.28
C TYR A 61 8.17 9.48 6.30
N LEU A 62 8.05 10.29 7.36
CA LEU A 62 7.05 10.12 8.41
C LEU A 62 5.74 10.79 8.02
N CYS A 63 4.63 10.05 8.04
CA CYS A 63 3.29 10.59 7.80
C CYS A 63 2.72 11.27 9.05
N THR A 64 2.40 12.56 8.90
CA THR A 64 1.65 13.35 9.89
C THR A 64 0.44 13.99 9.20
N ASN A 65 -0.31 13.18 8.47
CA ASN A 65 -1.25 13.61 7.43
C ASN A 65 -2.73 13.42 7.79
N ILE A 66 -3.09 13.58 9.06
CA ILE A 66 -4.50 13.70 9.50
C ILE A 66 -4.90 15.18 9.64
N ILE A 67 -6.19 15.43 9.86
CA ILE A 67 -6.65 16.73 10.37
C ILE A 67 -6.16 16.87 11.80
N LEU A 68 -5.21 17.77 12.02
CA LEU A 68 -4.64 18.06 13.33
C LEU A 68 -5.46 19.15 14.04
N LYS A 69 -5.74 18.94 15.33
CA LYS A 69 -6.35 19.95 16.21
C LYS A 69 -5.26 20.61 17.02
N GLU A 70 -5.56 21.79 17.63
CA GLU A 70 -4.59 22.58 18.37
C GLU A 70 -3.70 21.78 19.34
N LEU A 71 -4.27 20.87 20.13
CA LEU A 71 -3.50 20.04 21.05
C LEU A 71 -2.53 19.09 20.32
N GLN A 72 -2.95 18.55 19.17
CA GLN A 72 -2.15 17.62 18.36
C GLN A 72 -1.02 18.38 17.64
N ILE A 73 -1.30 19.59 17.12
CA ILE A 73 -0.28 20.45 16.49
C ILE A 73 0.81 20.78 17.52
N ASN A 74 0.43 21.22 18.73
CA ASN A 74 1.39 21.56 19.77
C ASN A 74 2.24 20.34 20.16
N ALA A 75 1.60 19.18 20.39
CA ALA A 75 2.32 17.95 20.71
C ALA A 75 3.26 17.48 19.56
N LEU A 76 2.86 17.67 18.29
CA LEU A 76 3.72 17.36 17.15
C LEU A 76 4.91 18.31 17.08
N LYS A 77 4.70 19.62 17.29
CA LYS A 77 5.77 20.65 17.32
C LYS A 77 6.78 20.35 18.42
N ASP A 78 6.34 19.95 19.60
CA ASP A 78 7.22 19.54 20.73
C ASP A 78 8.07 18.30 20.39
N ASN A 79 7.63 17.48 19.43
CA ASN A 79 8.35 16.28 18.98
C ASN A 79 9.25 16.52 17.76
N LEU A 80 9.19 17.68 17.08
CA LEU A 80 9.95 17.90 15.84
C LEU A 80 11.47 17.78 16.03
N GLU A 81 12.01 18.30 17.12
CA GLU A 81 13.44 18.15 17.43
C GLU A 81 13.84 16.67 17.58
N LYS A 82 13.02 15.87 18.27
CA LYS A 82 13.25 14.43 18.42
C LYS A 82 13.15 13.70 17.08
N ILE A 83 12.19 14.06 16.24
CA ILE A 83 12.02 13.51 14.89
C ILE A 83 13.26 13.85 14.04
N ALA A 84 13.68 15.10 14.01
CA ALA A 84 14.85 15.55 13.26
C ALA A 84 16.13 14.86 13.73
N SER A 85 16.33 14.75 15.06
CA SER A 85 17.51 14.08 15.63
C SER A 85 17.55 12.56 15.38
N SER A 86 16.45 11.96 14.97
CA SER A 86 16.39 10.55 14.56
C SER A 86 16.86 10.29 13.11
N GLU A 87 17.27 11.37 12.41
CA GLU A 87 17.77 11.35 11.04
C GLU A 87 16.74 10.81 10.01
N ILE A 88 15.45 11.06 10.25
CA ILE A 88 14.38 10.92 9.28
C ILE A 88 14.51 12.05 8.24
N ASP A 89 14.32 11.73 6.95
CA ASP A 89 14.54 12.69 5.85
C ASP A 89 13.44 13.76 5.77
N GLY A 90 12.17 13.40 6.05
CA GLY A 90 11.09 14.38 5.93
C GLY A 90 9.74 13.93 6.49
N LEU A 91 8.79 14.86 6.46
CA LEU A 91 7.40 14.64 6.88
C LEU A 91 6.44 14.73 5.69
N ILE A 92 5.43 13.86 5.67
CA ILE A 92 4.30 13.93 4.75
C ILE A 92 3.13 14.60 5.51
N LEU A 93 2.88 15.88 5.20
CA LEU A 93 1.98 16.79 5.91
C LEU A 93 0.64 16.96 5.20
N SER A 94 -0.46 17.06 5.95
CA SER A 94 -1.73 17.62 5.46
C SER A 94 -2.05 18.99 6.05
N ASP A 95 -1.25 19.47 6.98
CA ASP A 95 -1.40 20.80 7.52
C ASP A 95 -0.28 21.72 7.00
N ILE A 96 -0.67 22.68 6.13
CA ILE A 96 0.27 23.60 5.51
C ILE A 96 0.93 24.57 6.52
N GLY A 97 0.31 24.77 7.68
CA GLY A 97 0.86 25.57 8.77
C GLY A 97 2.12 24.97 9.40
N LEU A 98 2.38 23.68 9.21
CA LEU A 98 3.55 22.98 9.73
C LEU A 98 4.76 23.00 8.78
N ILE A 99 4.62 23.54 7.57
CA ILE A 99 5.72 23.54 6.58
C ILE A 99 6.95 24.27 7.12
N GLU A 100 6.76 25.50 7.61
CA GLU A 100 7.86 26.33 8.13
C GLU A 100 8.56 25.68 9.33
N ASP A 101 7.78 25.17 10.29
CA ASP A 101 8.33 24.46 11.46
C ASP A 101 9.12 23.21 11.03
N THR A 102 8.60 22.43 10.08
CA THR A 102 9.27 21.22 9.54
C THR A 102 10.62 21.58 8.91
N VAL A 103 10.63 22.58 8.03
CA VAL A 103 11.83 23.01 7.30
C VAL A 103 12.86 23.63 8.26
N SER A 104 12.43 24.39 9.27
CA SER A 104 13.33 25.00 10.24
C SER A 104 14.09 23.96 11.10
N HIS A 105 13.55 22.75 11.24
CA HIS A 105 14.23 21.62 11.88
C HIS A 105 15.08 20.77 10.91
N GLY A 106 15.24 21.19 9.65
CA GLY A 106 16.05 20.51 8.65
C GLY A 106 15.38 19.29 7.99
N LEU A 107 14.06 19.14 8.15
CA LEU A 107 13.27 18.07 7.56
C LEU A 107 12.67 18.51 6.22
N GLU A 108 12.57 17.60 5.25
CA GLU A 108 11.83 17.86 4.01
C GLU A 108 10.32 17.91 4.31
N ALA A 109 9.61 18.92 3.79
CA ALA A 109 8.16 19.03 3.88
C ALA A 109 7.50 18.53 2.58
N HIS A 110 6.84 17.37 2.61
CA HIS A 110 6.09 16.79 1.51
C HIS A 110 4.59 16.96 1.75
N ILE A 111 3.90 17.59 0.81
CA ILE A 111 2.47 17.88 0.96
C ILE A 111 1.66 16.66 0.56
N SER A 112 0.83 16.18 1.48
CA SER A 112 0.04 14.97 1.31
C SER A 112 -1.07 15.11 0.27
N VAL A 113 -1.51 13.98 -0.30
CA VAL A 113 -2.64 13.91 -1.24
C VAL A 113 -3.94 14.46 -0.63
N GLN A 114 -4.07 14.53 0.69
CA GLN A 114 -5.22 15.12 1.39
C GLN A 114 -5.40 16.62 1.09
N GLU A 115 -4.33 17.31 0.68
CA GLU A 115 -4.41 18.71 0.25
C GLU A 115 -4.91 18.87 -1.18
N ASN A 116 -5.15 17.76 -1.87
CA ASN A 116 -5.80 17.69 -3.19
C ASN A 116 -5.18 18.65 -4.22
N VAL A 117 -3.87 18.59 -4.36
CA VAL A 117 -3.10 19.46 -5.28
C VAL A 117 -3.38 19.06 -6.72
N THR A 118 -3.99 19.97 -7.49
CA THR A 118 -4.47 19.73 -8.86
C THR A 118 -3.94 20.72 -9.89
N ASN A 119 -3.08 21.67 -9.50
CA ASN A 119 -2.60 22.70 -10.44
C ASN A 119 -1.27 23.31 -10.01
N SER A 120 -0.57 23.90 -11.00
CA SER A 120 0.75 24.49 -10.78
C SER A 120 0.74 25.78 -9.95
N LEU A 121 -0.40 26.47 -9.81
CA LEU A 121 -0.50 27.67 -8.97
C LEU A 121 -0.40 27.32 -7.49
N THR A 122 -1.06 26.23 -7.07
CA THR A 122 -0.93 25.67 -5.74
C THR A 122 0.52 25.29 -5.46
N LEU A 123 1.20 24.59 -6.39
CA LEU A 123 2.61 24.20 -6.25
C LEU A 123 3.54 25.41 -6.06
N LYS A 124 3.31 26.51 -6.80
CA LYS A 124 4.05 27.76 -6.61
C LYS A 124 3.85 28.38 -5.23
N THR A 125 2.65 28.26 -4.67
CA THR A 125 2.36 28.75 -3.32
C THR A 125 3.04 27.87 -2.26
N LEU A 126 2.95 26.56 -2.40
CA LEU A 126 3.63 25.60 -1.51
C LEU A 126 5.15 25.75 -1.54
N HIS A 127 5.72 26.01 -2.73
CA HIS A 127 7.14 26.33 -2.86
C HIS A 127 7.56 27.57 -2.03
N LYS A 128 6.77 28.64 -2.06
CA LYS A 128 7.04 29.86 -1.28
C LYS A 128 6.99 29.60 0.24
N LEU A 129 6.22 28.62 0.69
CA LEU A 129 6.14 28.19 2.08
C LEU A 129 7.30 27.26 2.47
N GLY A 130 8.09 26.77 1.50
CA GLY A 130 9.23 25.89 1.74
C GLY A 130 8.96 24.41 1.50
N ALA A 131 7.81 24.02 0.95
CA ALA A 131 7.54 22.64 0.62
C ALA A 131 8.54 22.13 -0.45
N LYS A 132 9.04 20.92 -0.25
CA LYS A 132 9.98 20.24 -1.16
C LYS A 132 9.27 19.43 -2.23
N ARG A 133 8.15 18.80 -1.89
CA ARG A 133 7.38 17.89 -2.75
C ARG A 133 5.88 18.02 -2.51
N ALA A 134 5.07 17.73 -3.51
CA ALA A 134 3.62 17.57 -3.34
C ALA A 134 3.13 16.28 -4.01
N ILE A 135 2.31 15.52 -3.26
CA ILE A 135 1.58 14.37 -3.78
C ILE A 135 0.34 14.90 -4.50
N LEU A 136 0.27 14.69 -5.82
CA LEU A 136 -0.82 15.17 -6.66
C LEU A 136 -2.12 14.41 -6.38
N SER A 137 -3.25 15.07 -6.67
CA SER A 137 -4.58 14.45 -6.59
C SER A 137 -4.66 13.20 -7.48
N ARG A 138 -5.43 12.22 -7.04
CA ARG A 138 -5.69 10.99 -7.80
C ARG A 138 -6.74 11.16 -8.91
N GLU A 139 -7.37 12.33 -8.98
CA GLU A 139 -8.42 12.66 -9.96
C GLU A 139 -7.86 13.27 -11.25
N LEU A 140 -6.53 13.39 -11.35
CA LEU A 140 -5.85 13.95 -12.50
C LEU A 140 -5.58 12.88 -13.57
N SER A 141 -5.74 13.25 -14.83
CA SER A 141 -5.27 12.46 -15.97
C SER A 141 -3.74 12.53 -16.14
N ILE A 142 -3.16 11.62 -16.91
CA ILE A 142 -1.73 11.60 -17.23
C ILE A 142 -1.28 12.89 -17.92
N ASP A 143 -2.11 13.45 -18.79
CA ASP A 143 -1.81 14.69 -19.50
C ASP A 143 -1.78 15.88 -18.52
N GLU A 144 -2.73 15.98 -17.62
CA GLU A 144 -2.77 17.02 -16.57
C GLU A 144 -1.57 16.89 -15.62
N ILE A 145 -1.22 15.68 -15.20
CA ILE A 145 -0.02 15.41 -14.37
C ILE A 145 1.24 15.89 -15.09
N THR A 146 1.39 15.57 -16.37
CA THR A 146 2.52 15.98 -17.19
C THR A 146 2.64 17.52 -17.27
N GLU A 147 1.52 18.19 -17.53
CA GLU A 147 1.48 19.65 -17.64
C GLU A 147 1.76 20.34 -16.29
N ILE A 148 1.20 19.82 -15.19
CA ILE A 148 1.43 20.33 -13.84
C ILE A 148 2.89 20.14 -13.45
N THR A 149 3.45 18.96 -13.68
CA THR A 149 4.83 18.62 -13.33
C THR A 149 5.83 19.51 -14.08
N ARG A 150 5.61 19.70 -15.40
CA ARG A 150 6.43 20.58 -16.22
C ARG A 150 6.47 22.04 -15.72
N LYS A 151 5.40 22.51 -15.07
CA LYS A 151 5.27 23.87 -14.53
C LYS A 151 5.61 23.99 -13.05
N SER A 152 5.88 22.87 -12.39
CA SER A 152 6.10 22.82 -10.94
C SER A 152 7.48 23.36 -10.56
N PRO A 153 7.58 24.22 -9.53
CA PRO A 153 8.86 24.61 -8.95
C PRO A 153 9.37 23.64 -7.86
N ILE A 154 8.56 22.64 -7.48
CA ILE A 154 8.88 21.61 -6.50
C ILE A 154 8.66 20.22 -7.09
N GLU A 155 9.17 19.19 -6.41
CA GLU A 155 8.96 17.81 -6.80
C GLU A 155 7.48 17.44 -6.79
N THR A 156 7.07 16.60 -7.74
CA THR A 156 5.73 16.03 -7.80
C THR A 156 5.79 14.51 -7.58
N GLU A 157 4.80 13.97 -6.89
CA GLU A 157 4.65 12.55 -6.56
C GLU A 157 3.25 12.09 -6.95
N ILE A 158 3.12 10.90 -7.51
CA ILE A 158 1.85 10.28 -7.89
C ILE A 158 1.72 8.86 -7.33
N PHE A 159 0.50 8.42 -7.07
CA PHE A 159 0.24 7.01 -6.77
C PHE A 159 0.26 6.19 -8.05
N ILE A 160 0.83 4.99 -7.97
CA ILE A 160 0.91 4.05 -9.09
C ILE A 160 0.25 2.70 -8.80
N HIS A 161 -0.03 2.40 -7.51
CA HIS A 161 -0.63 1.12 -7.12
C HIS A 161 -1.38 1.23 -5.79
N GLY A 162 -2.44 0.42 -5.66
CA GLY A 162 -3.14 0.15 -4.41
C GLY A 162 -4.52 0.79 -4.29
N ALA A 163 -5.07 0.75 -3.09
CA ALA A 163 -6.47 1.08 -2.83
C ALA A 163 -6.85 2.50 -3.23
N MET A 164 -7.93 2.65 -4.00
CA MET A 164 -8.59 3.91 -4.31
C MET A 164 -9.65 4.24 -3.25
N CYS A 165 -9.79 5.52 -2.91
CA CYS A 165 -10.91 6.00 -2.09
C CYS A 165 -12.09 6.38 -2.99
N MET A 166 -13.32 6.14 -2.51
CA MET A 166 -14.56 6.61 -3.18
C MET A 166 -14.77 8.12 -3.05
N ALA A 167 -14.08 8.76 -2.13
CA ALA A 167 -14.07 10.20 -1.89
C ALA A 167 -12.67 10.76 -2.08
N ILE A 168 -12.54 12.08 -2.13
CA ILE A 168 -11.24 12.75 -2.02
C ILE A 168 -10.52 12.17 -0.80
N SER A 169 -9.28 11.75 -0.99
CA SER A 169 -8.50 11.07 0.04
C SER A 169 -8.46 11.88 1.34
N GLY A 170 -8.90 11.25 2.46
CA GLY A 170 -8.92 11.89 3.76
C GLY A 170 -10.03 12.92 3.98
N ARG A 171 -11.01 13.06 3.06
CA ARG A 171 -12.16 13.98 3.20
C ARG A 171 -13.48 13.22 3.02
N CYS A 172 -13.74 12.27 3.93
CA CYS A 172 -14.90 11.41 3.88
C CYS A 172 -15.57 11.32 5.26
N PHE A 173 -16.88 11.58 5.31
CA PHE A 173 -17.68 11.47 6.54
C PHE A 173 -18.42 10.14 6.68
N LEU A 174 -18.36 9.24 5.70
CA LEU A 174 -19.17 8.00 5.70
C LEU A 174 -18.90 7.13 6.95
N SER A 175 -17.63 6.93 7.31
CA SER A 175 -17.26 6.16 8.51
C SER A 175 -17.69 6.88 9.80
N TYR A 176 -17.61 8.21 9.83
CA TYR A 176 -18.04 8.99 10.99
C TYR A 176 -19.56 8.94 11.17
N GLY A 177 -20.31 9.14 10.08
CA GLY A 177 -21.78 9.11 10.12
C GLY A 177 -22.36 7.77 10.56
N LEU A 178 -21.72 6.66 10.16
CA LEU A 178 -22.19 5.31 10.50
C LEU A 178 -21.69 4.79 11.86
N TYR A 179 -20.48 5.16 12.24
CA TYR A 179 -19.79 4.52 13.38
C TYR A 179 -19.17 5.49 14.38
N GLY A 180 -19.30 6.80 14.18
CA GLY A 180 -18.59 7.79 15.00
C GLY A 180 -17.06 7.80 14.84
N ARG A 181 -16.51 7.08 13.83
CA ARG A 181 -15.08 6.89 13.59
C ARG A 181 -14.64 7.70 12.36
N SER A 182 -13.81 8.73 12.58
CA SER A 182 -13.48 9.70 11.54
C SER A 182 -12.38 9.24 10.59
N ALA A 183 -12.72 9.11 9.31
CA ALA A 183 -11.72 8.87 8.25
C ALA A 183 -10.71 10.03 8.16
N ASN A 184 -11.13 11.26 8.44
CA ASN A 184 -10.30 12.46 8.34
C ASN A 184 -9.24 12.53 9.47
N CYS A 185 -9.48 11.80 10.57
CA CYS A 185 -8.57 11.67 11.71
C CYS A 185 -7.84 10.31 11.73
N GLY A 186 -7.80 9.59 10.61
CA GLY A 186 -7.06 8.33 10.49
C GLY A 186 -7.81 7.07 10.95
N ASP A 187 -9.06 7.20 11.41
CA ASP A 187 -9.84 6.13 12.05
C ASP A 187 -10.98 5.61 11.16
N CYS A 188 -10.68 5.37 9.88
CA CYS A 188 -11.65 4.89 8.90
C CYS A 188 -11.90 3.38 9.03
N LEU A 189 -13.16 2.98 9.25
CA LEU A 189 -13.58 1.56 9.23
C LEU A 189 -13.91 1.04 7.82
N GLN A 190 -13.67 1.84 6.79
CA GLN A 190 -13.87 1.50 5.38
C GLN A 190 -15.27 0.95 5.06
N PRO A 191 -16.37 1.63 5.44
CA PRO A 191 -17.73 1.14 5.16
C PRO A 191 -18.00 1.04 3.65
N CYS A 192 -17.34 1.84 2.83
CA CYS A 192 -17.43 1.75 1.36
C CYS A 192 -16.97 0.37 0.82
N ARG A 193 -16.22 -0.40 1.60
CA ARG A 193 -15.73 -1.74 1.22
C ARG A 193 -16.63 -2.89 1.69
N LYS A 194 -17.75 -2.56 2.33
CA LYS A 194 -18.74 -3.53 2.78
C LYS A 194 -19.83 -3.72 1.73
N ASN A 195 -20.54 -4.83 1.81
CA ASN A 195 -21.73 -5.07 1.01
C ASN A 195 -22.85 -4.15 1.49
N TRP A 196 -23.47 -3.46 0.57
CA TRP A 196 -24.63 -2.61 0.80
C TRP A 196 -25.87 -3.30 0.24
N THR A 197 -26.98 -3.17 0.95
CA THR A 197 -28.30 -3.59 0.48
C THR A 197 -29.09 -2.34 0.16
N LEU A 198 -29.57 -2.24 -1.07
CA LEU A 198 -30.53 -1.21 -1.48
C LEU A 198 -31.92 -1.82 -1.42
N THR A 199 -32.79 -1.19 -0.67
CA THR A 199 -34.22 -1.54 -0.62
C THR A 199 -34.99 -0.36 -1.17
N PHE A 200 -35.85 -0.60 -2.15
CA PHE A 200 -36.77 0.39 -2.68
C PHE A 200 -38.12 0.21 -1.95
N GLU A 201 -38.51 1.19 -1.19
CA GLU A 201 -39.87 1.23 -0.63
C GLU A 201 -40.76 1.97 -1.62
N GLU A 202 -41.86 1.35 -2.06
CA GLU A 202 -42.94 2.06 -2.75
C GLU A 202 -43.55 3.07 -1.77
N SER A 203 -43.06 4.30 -1.76
CA SER A 203 -43.73 5.37 -1.05
C SER A 203 -44.92 5.87 -1.89
N GLN A 204 -46.09 5.94 -1.30
CA GLN A 204 -47.28 6.49 -1.93
C GLN A 204 -47.18 7.99 -2.23
N ASN A 205 -46.05 8.64 -2.05
CA ASN A 205 -45.81 10.04 -2.36
C ASN A 205 -44.50 10.18 -3.13
N ASP A 206 -44.61 10.38 -4.41
CA ASP A 206 -43.71 10.93 -5.42
C ASP A 206 -42.37 11.53 -4.93
N ALA A 207 -41.46 10.72 -4.48
CA ALA A 207 -40.06 11.05 -4.47
C ALA A 207 -39.33 10.01 -5.32
N VAL A 208 -39.66 9.99 -6.60
CA VAL A 208 -38.84 9.33 -7.62
C VAL A 208 -37.55 10.15 -7.72
N LEU A 209 -36.45 9.60 -7.22
CA LEU A 209 -35.12 10.01 -7.68
C LEU A 209 -35.04 9.66 -9.16
N ASN A 210 -35.55 10.54 -10.02
CA ASN A 210 -35.30 10.47 -11.44
C ASN A 210 -33.82 10.77 -11.68
N THR A 211 -32.99 9.74 -11.77
CA THR A 211 -31.60 9.83 -12.23
C THR A 211 -31.50 10.11 -13.72
N SER A 212 -32.62 10.23 -14.44
CA SER A 212 -32.66 10.50 -15.88
C SER A 212 -32.16 11.88 -16.31
N ASP A 213 -31.97 12.81 -15.38
CA ASP A 213 -31.57 14.18 -15.70
C ASP A 213 -30.06 14.46 -15.60
N VAL A 214 -29.23 13.48 -15.27
CA VAL A 214 -27.80 13.73 -15.02
C VAL A 214 -26.83 12.94 -15.93
N LEU A 215 -27.21 11.79 -16.47
CA LEU A 215 -26.39 11.05 -17.42
C LEU A 215 -27.27 10.33 -18.45
N GLU A 216 -26.98 10.49 -19.75
CA GLU A 216 -27.66 9.79 -20.85
C GLU A 216 -27.42 8.27 -20.87
N GLU A 217 -26.58 7.74 -19.99
CA GLU A 217 -26.41 6.30 -19.78
C GLU A 217 -27.15 5.88 -18.52
N SER A 218 -28.35 5.38 -18.71
CA SER A 218 -29.20 4.81 -17.66
C SER A 218 -28.51 3.62 -16.99
N PHE A 219 -28.24 3.70 -15.70
CA PHE A 219 -28.19 2.51 -14.87
C PHE A 219 -29.58 1.87 -14.91
N VAL A 220 -29.77 0.90 -15.78
CA VAL A 220 -30.99 0.09 -15.77
C VAL A 220 -30.87 -0.86 -14.59
N ILE A 221 -31.43 -0.45 -13.45
CA ILE A 221 -31.77 -1.36 -12.37
C ILE A 221 -33.02 -2.08 -12.85
N SER A 222 -32.86 -3.26 -13.46
CA SER A 222 -34.00 -4.08 -13.87
C SER A 222 -34.70 -4.61 -12.62
N SER A 223 -35.92 -4.19 -12.40
CA SER A 223 -36.82 -4.72 -11.38
C SER A 223 -37.26 -6.13 -11.76
N SER A 224 -36.61 -7.14 -11.22
CA SER A 224 -37.22 -8.45 -11.01
C SER A 224 -37.74 -8.50 -9.57
N TYR A 225 -38.87 -9.15 -9.33
CA TYR A 225 -39.73 -9.19 -8.15
C TYR A 225 -39.09 -9.44 -6.77
N ASP A 226 -37.81 -9.22 -6.59
CA ASP A 226 -37.11 -9.25 -5.29
C ASP A 226 -36.42 -7.88 -5.12
N ASP A 227 -37.04 -6.96 -4.37
CA ASP A 227 -36.65 -5.55 -4.22
C ASP A 227 -35.36 -5.34 -3.41
N THR A 228 -34.52 -6.36 -3.27
CA THR A 228 -33.31 -6.30 -2.47
C THR A 228 -32.06 -6.53 -3.32
N TYR A 229 -31.27 -5.48 -3.52
CA TYR A 229 -29.98 -5.56 -4.21
C TYR A 229 -28.84 -5.52 -3.21
N ARG A 230 -27.99 -6.53 -3.24
CA ARG A 230 -26.70 -6.53 -2.53
C ARG A 230 -25.60 -6.17 -3.50
N THR A 231 -24.85 -5.09 -3.21
CA THR A 231 -23.79 -4.62 -4.09
C THR A 231 -22.71 -3.87 -3.35
N ASN A 232 -21.52 -3.88 -3.90
CA ASN A 232 -20.34 -3.14 -3.42
C ASN A 232 -20.10 -1.84 -4.22
N PHE A 233 -21.15 -1.19 -4.70
CA PHE A 233 -21.06 -0.04 -5.59
C PHE A 233 -20.21 1.14 -5.05
N PHE A 234 -19.90 1.18 -3.75
CA PHE A 234 -18.95 2.14 -3.18
C PHE A 234 -17.50 1.63 -3.11
N SER A 235 -17.20 0.43 -3.61
CA SER A 235 -15.88 -0.19 -3.50
C SER A 235 -15.14 -0.13 -4.84
N PRO A 236 -14.39 0.94 -5.15
CA PRO A 236 -13.63 0.99 -6.39
C PRO A 236 -12.56 -0.10 -6.41
N LYS A 237 -12.19 -0.55 -7.61
CA LYS A 237 -11.02 -1.40 -7.85
C LYS A 237 -9.75 -0.75 -7.33
N ASP A 238 -8.72 -1.54 -7.12
CA ASP A 238 -7.41 -1.02 -6.73
C ASP A 238 -6.68 -0.48 -7.98
N MET A 239 -6.01 0.66 -7.84
CA MET A 239 -5.17 1.22 -8.91
C MET A 239 -4.01 0.28 -9.23
N CYS A 240 -3.72 0.06 -10.51
CA CYS A 240 -2.55 -0.67 -10.98
C CYS A 240 -2.05 -0.09 -12.30
N MET A 241 -0.88 0.52 -12.27
CA MET A 241 -0.28 1.21 -13.41
C MET A 241 0.88 0.42 -14.03
N ILE A 242 1.00 -0.87 -13.72
CA ILE A 242 2.14 -1.69 -14.16
C ILE A 242 2.27 -1.80 -15.69
N GLY A 243 1.17 -1.78 -16.41
CA GLY A 243 1.13 -1.79 -17.87
C GLY A 243 1.54 -0.46 -18.53
N HIS A 244 1.75 0.61 -17.73
CA HIS A 244 1.91 1.98 -18.21
C HIS A 244 3.18 2.67 -17.69
N ILE A 245 4.24 1.89 -17.45
CA ILE A 245 5.52 2.42 -16.95
C ILE A 245 6.13 3.48 -17.87
N PRO A 246 6.13 3.30 -19.22
CA PRO A 246 6.65 4.33 -20.12
C PRO A 246 5.90 5.66 -20.01
N GLU A 247 4.56 5.62 -19.93
CA GLU A 247 3.73 6.82 -19.81
C GLU A 247 3.99 7.53 -18.48
N LEU A 248 4.06 6.78 -17.38
CA LEU A 248 4.36 7.31 -16.05
C LEU A 248 5.71 8.02 -16.02
N ILE A 249 6.77 7.41 -16.56
CA ILE A 249 8.11 7.99 -16.57
C ILE A 249 8.15 9.27 -17.44
N LYS A 250 7.42 9.29 -18.56
CA LYS A 250 7.33 10.46 -19.43
C LYS A 250 6.63 11.67 -18.80
N THR A 251 5.83 11.48 -17.74
CA THR A 251 5.23 12.61 -17.00
C THR A 251 6.29 13.51 -16.36
N GLY A 252 7.48 12.97 -16.09
CA GLY A 252 8.57 13.67 -15.41
C GLY A 252 8.40 13.83 -13.90
N VAL A 253 7.45 13.15 -13.27
CA VAL A 253 7.27 13.18 -11.81
C VAL A 253 8.50 12.62 -11.10
N SER A 254 8.76 13.14 -9.90
CA SER A 254 9.96 12.78 -9.12
C SER A 254 9.81 11.50 -8.32
N SER A 255 8.56 11.08 -8.01
CA SER A 255 8.31 9.93 -7.15
C SER A 255 7.05 9.17 -7.54
N PHE A 256 7.15 7.85 -7.50
CA PHE A 256 6.07 6.87 -7.68
C PHE A 256 5.72 6.21 -6.35
N LYS A 257 4.50 6.41 -5.90
CA LYS A 257 4.03 5.95 -4.59
C LYS A 257 3.13 4.73 -4.66
N ILE A 258 3.46 3.73 -3.85
CA ILE A 258 2.62 2.54 -3.62
C ILE A 258 1.76 2.77 -2.38
N GLU A 259 0.43 2.60 -2.47
CA GLU A 259 -0.47 2.57 -1.30
C GLU A 259 -0.51 1.18 -0.68
N GLY A 260 -0.34 1.08 0.64
CA GLY A 260 -0.37 -0.23 1.28
C GLY A 260 0.06 -0.34 2.73
N ARG A 261 0.13 0.75 3.53
CA ARG A 261 0.58 0.68 4.95
C ARG A 261 -0.20 -0.29 5.83
N ALA A 262 -1.48 -0.49 5.54
CA ALA A 262 -2.33 -1.45 6.24
C ALA A 262 -2.31 -2.86 5.60
N ARG A 263 -1.47 -3.09 4.59
CA ARG A 263 -1.32 -4.38 3.92
C ARG A 263 -0.27 -5.23 4.59
N SER A 264 -0.30 -6.53 4.26
CA SER A 264 0.68 -7.50 4.74
C SER A 264 2.07 -7.26 4.13
N PRO A 265 3.15 -7.73 4.77
CA PRO A 265 4.51 -7.55 4.28
C PRO A 265 4.76 -8.13 2.89
N ASP A 266 4.13 -9.26 2.55
CA ASP A 266 4.20 -9.90 1.24
C ASP A 266 3.61 -9.03 0.12
N TYR A 267 2.52 -8.31 0.41
CA TYR A 267 2.00 -7.32 -0.54
C TYR A 267 3.04 -6.23 -0.82
N GLY A 268 3.64 -5.68 0.23
CA GLY A 268 4.68 -4.66 0.07
C GLY A 268 5.87 -5.17 -0.73
N ALA A 269 6.38 -6.36 -0.41
CA ALA A 269 7.48 -7.01 -1.12
C ALA A 269 7.17 -7.21 -2.60
N MET A 270 6.03 -7.87 -2.90
CA MET A 270 5.63 -8.21 -4.27
C MET A 270 5.42 -6.95 -5.11
N VAL A 271 4.61 -6.01 -4.62
CA VAL A 271 4.31 -4.79 -5.40
C VAL A 271 5.58 -3.98 -5.64
N THR A 272 6.42 -3.79 -4.61
CA THR A 272 7.68 -3.04 -4.77
C THR A 272 8.62 -3.72 -5.76
N GLY A 273 8.81 -5.04 -5.65
CA GLY A 273 9.70 -5.80 -6.53
C GLY A 273 9.27 -5.76 -7.99
N VAL A 274 7.98 -5.97 -8.25
CA VAL A 274 7.42 -5.92 -9.61
C VAL A 274 7.58 -4.54 -10.24
N TYR A 275 7.24 -3.46 -9.51
CA TYR A 275 7.44 -2.11 -10.03
C TYR A 275 8.91 -1.74 -10.21
N ARG A 276 9.79 -2.21 -9.31
CA ARG A 276 11.24 -2.00 -9.45
C ARG A 276 11.76 -2.65 -10.72
N GLU A 277 11.44 -3.92 -10.95
CA GLU A 277 11.83 -4.65 -12.15
C GLU A 277 11.33 -3.97 -13.43
N ALA A 278 10.06 -3.58 -13.46
CA ALA A 278 9.46 -2.93 -14.62
C ALA A 278 10.09 -1.55 -14.92
N ILE A 279 10.34 -0.74 -13.89
CA ILE A 279 11.00 0.56 -14.02
C ILE A 279 12.44 0.37 -14.53
N ASP A 280 13.20 -0.55 -13.95
CA ASP A 280 14.59 -0.81 -14.35
C ASP A 280 14.68 -1.38 -15.76
N SER A 281 13.75 -2.26 -16.14
CA SER A 281 13.65 -2.78 -17.51
C SER A 281 13.45 -1.67 -18.53
N TYR A 282 12.49 -0.75 -18.27
CA TYR A 282 12.27 0.39 -19.16
C TYR A 282 13.48 1.34 -19.23
N LEU A 283 14.08 1.65 -18.08
CA LEU A 283 15.20 2.61 -18.02
C LEU A 283 16.49 2.05 -18.63
N SER A 284 16.69 0.74 -18.60
CA SER A 284 17.87 0.11 -19.20
C SER A 284 17.83 0.11 -20.72
N ASN A 285 16.68 -0.03 -21.34
CA ASN A 285 16.48 0.01 -22.79
C ASN A 285 15.07 0.47 -23.18
N PRO A 286 14.80 1.78 -23.21
CA PRO A 286 13.47 2.31 -23.51
C PRO A 286 12.92 1.94 -24.90
N ASP A 287 13.81 1.75 -25.89
CA ASP A 287 13.41 1.48 -27.27
C ASP A 287 13.01 0.01 -27.50
N GLU A 288 13.50 -0.89 -26.67
CA GLU A 288 13.19 -2.34 -26.72
C GLU A 288 12.31 -2.80 -25.55
N TYR A 289 11.76 -1.86 -24.77
CA TYR A 289 10.91 -2.21 -23.65
C TYR A 289 9.63 -2.91 -24.11
N GLU A 290 9.42 -4.09 -23.58
CA GLU A 290 8.18 -4.85 -23.73
C GLU A 290 7.55 -5.12 -22.36
N PHE A 291 6.24 -4.95 -22.28
CA PHE A 291 5.49 -5.28 -21.06
C PHE A 291 5.53 -6.79 -20.81
N ASN A 292 5.92 -7.18 -19.60
CA ASN A 292 5.93 -8.59 -19.19
C ASN A 292 4.59 -8.95 -18.50
N PRO A 293 3.74 -9.81 -19.09
CA PRO A 293 2.45 -10.21 -18.50
C PRO A 293 2.57 -10.85 -17.11
N LYS A 294 3.71 -11.46 -16.79
CA LYS A 294 3.96 -12.05 -15.48
C LYS A 294 3.85 -11.03 -14.35
N TRP A 295 4.20 -9.78 -14.57
CA TRP A 295 4.06 -8.72 -13.57
C TRP A 295 2.61 -8.56 -13.09
N THR A 296 1.64 -8.67 -14.00
CA THR A 296 0.22 -8.65 -13.63
C THR A 296 -0.14 -9.90 -12.82
N GLU A 297 0.28 -11.09 -13.26
CA GLU A 297 0.02 -12.35 -12.55
C GLU A 297 0.60 -12.34 -11.12
N GLU A 298 1.80 -11.78 -10.95
CA GLU A 298 2.45 -11.62 -9.64
C GLU A 298 1.67 -10.65 -8.75
N LEU A 299 1.24 -9.51 -9.28
CA LEU A 299 0.41 -8.55 -8.55
C LEU A 299 -0.97 -9.12 -8.17
N GLU A 300 -1.56 -9.97 -9.01
CA GLU A 300 -2.80 -10.71 -8.72
C GLU A 300 -2.62 -11.76 -7.62
N SER A 301 -1.40 -12.23 -7.38
CA SER A 301 -1.11 -13.24 -6.35
C SER A 301 -1.29 -12.70 -4.93
N VAL A 302 -1.09 -11.40 -4.72
CA VAL A 302 -1.26 -10.74 -3.44
C VAL A 302 -2.63 -10.06 -3.33
N PHE A 303 -2.96 -9.50 -2.16
CA PHE A 303 -4.25 -8.85 -1.94
C PHE A 303 -4.54 -7.78 -3.01
N ASN A 304 -5.66 -7.91 -3.71
CA ASN A 304 -6.20 -6.90 -4.62
C ASN A 304 -7.74 -6.97 -4.66
N ARG A 305 -8.37 -5.98 -5.28
CA ARG A 305 -9.81 -5.91 -5.54
C ARG A 305 -10.13 -5.85 -7.04
N GLY A 306 -9.33 -6.53 -7.85
CA GLY A 306 -9.27 -6.26 -9.28
C GLY A 306 -8.56 -4.93 -9.55
N PHE A 307 -8.07 -4.77 -10.77
CA PHE A 307 -7.23 -3.64 -11.14
C PHE A 307 -7.94 -2.70 -12.11
N ASP A 308 -7.58 -1.40 -11.97
CA ASP A 308 -8.04 -0.29 -12.78
C ASP A 308 -6.92 0.77 -12.85
N THR A 309 -6.92 1.62 -13.85
CA THR A 309 -5.93 2.71 -13.98
C THR A 309 -6.30 3.97 -13.19
N GLY A 310 -7.39 3.96 -12.45
CA GLY A 310 -7.93 5.14 -11.79
C GLY A 310 -8.36 6.19 -12.81
N PHE A 311 -8.15 7.46 -12.50
CA PHE A 311 -8.48 8.57 -13.40
C PHE A 311 -7.40 8.89 -14.44
N TYR A 312 -6.32 8.12 -14.52
CA TYR A 312 -5.18 8.49 -15.37
C TYR A 312 -5.49 8.45 -16.86
N PHE A 313 -6.39 7.58 -17.31
CA PHE A 313 -6.81 7.49 -18.69
C PHE A 313 -8.31 7.67 -18.89
N ASP A 314 -9.12 7.18 -17.94
CA ASP A 314 -10.57 7.22 -17.98
C ASP A 314 -11.16 7.49 -16.60
N ILE A 315 -12.47 7.72 -16.50
CA ILE A 315 -13.14 7.82 -15.22
C ILE A 315 -13.44 6.40 -14.71
N PRO A 316 -12.94 6.00 -13.53
CA PRO A 316 -13.13 4.65 -13.02
C PRO A 316 -14.56 4.45 -12.51
N PHE A 317 -15.37 3.67 -13.19
CA PHE A 317 -16.72 3.30 -12.76
C PHE A 317 -16.84 1.88 -12.21
N GLU A 318 -15.82 1.05 -12.44
CA GLU A 318 -15.90 -0.34 -12.03
C GLU A 318 -15.68 -0.52 -10.54
N THR A 319 -16.52 -1.35 -9.93
CA THR A 319 -16.48 -1.69 -8.52
C THR A 319 -16.08 -3.14 -8.31
N SER A 320 -15.58 -3.45 -7.12
CA SER A 320 -15.13 -4.78 -6.77
C SER A 320 -15.74 -5.26 -5.47
N GLU A 321 -16.09 -6.51 -5.40
CA GLU A 321 -16.75 -7.10 -4.24
C GLU A 321 -15.79 -7.36 -3.08
N THR A 322 -14.73 -8.13 -3.30
CA THR A 322 -13.87 -8.64 -2.23
C THR A 322 -12.42 -8.77 -2.67
N ASN A 323 -11.59 -9.35 -1.80
CA ASN A 323 -10.22 -9.74 -2.13
C ASN A 323 -10.20 -10.79 -3.24
N GLN A 324 -9.57 -10.45 -4.37
CA GLN A 324 -9.42 -11.30 -5.56
C GLN A 324 -8.05 -11.96 -5.66
N SER A 325 -7.20 -11.86 -4.61
CA SER A 325 -5.88 -12.51 -4.63
C SER A 325 -5.98 -14.00 -4.95
N LYS A 326 -5.06 -14.48 -5.78
CA LYS A 326 -4.97 -15.88 -6.20
C LYS A 326 -4.75 -16.83 -5.03
N TYR A 327 -4.02 -16.40 -3.99
CA TYR A 327 -3.65 -17.22 -2.86
C TYR A 327 -4.23 -16.74 -1.53
N ILE A 328 -4.44 -17.71 -0.63
CA ILE A 328 -4.76 -17.49 0.79
C ILE A 328 -3.54 -17.93 1.59
N LYS A 329 -3.13 -17.13 2.56
CA LYS A 329 -2.09 -17.48 3.52
C LYS A 329 -2.68 -18.26 4.69
N LYS A 330 -2.21 -19.47 4.90
CA LYS A 330 -2.54 -20.30 6.07
C LYS A 330 -1.32 -20.37 6.97
N ASP A 331 -1.47 -19.94 8.22
CA ASP A 331 -0.44 -20.10 9.25
C ASP A 331 -0.25 -21.58 9.55
N ILE A 332 0.95 -22.11 9.30
CA ILE A 332 1.27 -23.53 9.44
C ILE A 332 2.44 -23.80 10.37
N GLY A 333 3.17 -22.81 10.80
CA GLY A 333 4.37 -23.10 11.57
C GLY A 333 5.24 -21.90 11.95
N GLN A 334 6.37 -22.24 12.53
CA GLN A 334 7.38 -21.29 12.98
C GLN A 334 8.78 -21.86 12.80
N VAL A 335 9.76 -21.00 12.48
CA VAL A 335 11.16 -21.36 12.42
C VAL A 335 11.71 -21.59 13.83
N VAL A 336 12.28 -22.76 14.06
CA VAL A 336 12.96 -23.13 15.31
C VAL A 336 14.43 -22.73 15.25
N ASN A 337 15.09 -23.03 14.11
CA ASN A 337 16.52 -22.77 13.89
C ASN A 337 16.83 -22.66 12.38
N TYR A 338 17.99 -22.08 12.07
CA TYR A 338 18.54 -22.08 10.71
C TYR A 338 20.02 -22.47 10.71
N TYR A 339 20.32 -23.53 10.00
CA TYR A 339 21.66 -24.09 9.89
C TYR A 339 22.39 -23.53 8.66
N ASN A 340 23.10 -22.43 8.85
CA ASN A 340 23.74 -21.65 7.77
C ASN A 340 24.63 -22.46 6.81
N LYS A 341 25.37 -23.46 7.32
CA LYS A 341 26.35 -24.25 6.51
C LYS A 341 25.63 -25.12 5.48
N VAL A 342 24.53 -25.71 5.86
CA VAL A 342 23.75 -26.64 5.03
C VAL A 342 22.50 -25.97 4.44
N LYS A 343 22.23 -24.70 4.77
CA LYS A 343 21.07 -23.93 4.33
C LYS A 343 19.74 -24.62 4.62
N VAL A 344 19.60 -25.19 5.81
CA VAL A 344 18.39 -25.87 6.26
C VAL A 344 17.72 -25.06 7.35
N ALA A 345 16.44 -24.83 7.21
CA ALA A 345 15.56 -24.30 8.26
C ALA A 345 14.88 -25.46 8.99
N GLU A 346 14.99 -25.51 10.32
CA GLU A 346 14.18 -26.37 11.15
C GLU A 346 12.87 -25.65 11.45
N LEU A 347 11.78 -26.23 10.99
CA LEU A 347 10.43 -25.70 11.14
C LEU A 347 9.64 -26.55 12.12
N ARG A 348 8.95 -25.90 13.07
CA ARG A 348 7.90 -26.52 13.85
C ARG A 348 6.58 -26.31 13.14
N ILE A 349 5.97 -27.39 12.70
CA ILE A 349 4.76 -27.37 11.88
C ILE A 349 3.56 -27.83 12.73
N TRP A 350 2.46 -27.07 12.67
CA TRP A 350 1.18 -27.40 13.31
C TRP A 350 0.04 -27.63 12.32
N ASP A 351 0.37 -27.76 11.05
CA ASP A 351 -0.54 -28.18 9.98
C ASP A 351 0.20 -29.08 8.97
N ASP A 352 -0.47 -29.56 7.94
CA ASP A 352 0.14 -30.46 6.95
C ASP A 352 1.03 -29.71 5.96
N LEU A 353 2.20 -30.27 5.68
CA LEU A 353 3.15 -29.75 4.71
C LEU A 353 3.71 -30.89 3.85
N LYS A 354 3.85 -30.67 2.52
CA LYS A 354 4.36 -31.65 1.58
C LYS A 354 5.32 -31.02 0.56
N ILE A 355 6.11 -31.85 -0.10
CA ILE A 355 6.94 -31.45 -1.25
C ILE A 355 6.05 -30.86 -2.34
N GLY A 356 6.49 -29.73 -2.92
CA GLY A 356 5.75 -28.97 -3.91
C GLY A 356 4.81 -27.91 -3.32
N ASP A 357 4.58 -27.90 -2.01
CA ASP A 357 3.88 -26.78 -1.36
C ASP A 357 4.70 -25.49 -1.44
N GLU A 358 4.03 -24.40 -1.69
CA GLU A 358 4.64 -23.07 -1.63
C GLU A 358 4.44 -22.47 -0.24
N ILE A 359 5.54 -22.11 0.42
CA ILE A 359 5.52 -21.49 1.74
C ILE A 359 6.05 -20.07 1.70
N MET A 360 5.56 -19.27 2.63
CA MET A 360 6.04 -17.92 2.88
C MET A 360 6.55 -17.83 4.32
N ILE A 361 7.76 -17.28 4.50
CA ILE A 361 8.37 -17.05 5.82
C ILE A 361 8.49 -15.56 6.07
N GLN A 362 8.00 -15.12 7.23
CA GLN A 362 7.98 -13.71 7.61
C GLN A 362 8.57 -13.47 8.99
N GLY A 363 9.46 -12.50 9.10
CA GLY A 363 10.09 -12.08 10.36
C GLY A 363 10.71 -10.69 10.29
N GLU A 364 10.90 -10.04 11.46
CA GLU A 364 11.41 -8.67 11.53
C GLU A 364 12.78 -8.46 10.89
N THR A 365 13.64 -9.49 10.91
CA THR A 365 14.97 -9.47 10.31
C THR A 365 15.01 -10.17 8.96
N THR A 366 14.07 -11.06 8.70
CA THR A 366 13.96 -11.87 7.48
C THR A 366 13.16 -11.17 6.38
N GLY A 367 12.30 -10.21 6.75
CA GLY A 367 11.36 -9.61 5.80
C GLY A 367 10.26 -10.59 5.43
N SER A 368 10.00 -10.78 4.14
CA SER A 368 9.02 -11.73 3.61
C SER A 368 9.64 -12.47 2.42
N ILE A 369 9.81 -13.78 2.53
CA ILE A 369 10.37 -14.64 1.48
C ILE A 369 9.41 -15.76 1.13
N THR A 370 9.34 -16.12 -0.14
CA THR A 370 8.54 -17.24 -0.67
C THR A 370 9.46 -18.33 -1.17
N HIS A 371 9.09 -19.60 -0.95
CA HIS A 371 9.89 -20.75 -1.34
C HIS A 371 9.01 -21.97 -1.62
N THR A 372 9.26 -22.67 -2.71
CA THR A 372 8.64 -23.97 -3.00
C THR A 372 9.43 -25.07 -2.30
N ILE A 373 8.77 -25.96 -1.60
CA ILE A 373 9.39 -27.06 -0.86
C ILE A 373 9.92 -28.12 -1.83
N ASP A 374 11.22 -28.19 -1.99
CA ASP A 374 11.89 -29.19 -2.83
C ASP A 374 12.31 -30.43 -2.06
N SER A 375 12.68 -30.28 -0.77
CA SER A 375 13.09 -31.39 0.09
C SER A 375 12.73 -31.14 1.54
N MET A 376 12.40 -32.23 2.25
CA MET A 376 12.13 -32.24 3.67
C MET A 376 12.78 -33.44 4.35
N GLN A 377 13.27 -33.26 5.59
CA GLN A 377 13.86 -34.32 6.40
C GLN A 377 13.35 -34.28 7.85
N ILE A 378 13.12 -35.47 8.43
CA ILE A 378 12.90 -35.66 9.86
C ILE A 378 14.02 -36.59 10.36
N GLU A 379 14.76 -36.15 11.38
CA GLU A 379 15.87 -36.92 11.98
C GLU A 379 16.90 -37.46 10.97
N GLY A 380 17.09 -36.74 9.85
CA GLY A 380 18.02 -37.09 8.77
C GLY A 380 17.44 -38.01 7.68
N GLU A 381 16.20 -38.46 7.82
CA GLU A 381 15.51 -39.25 6.81
C GLU A 381 14.61 -38.39 5.92
N ASP A 382 14.67 -38.60 4.60
CA ASP A 382 13.87 -37.87 3.63
C ASP A 382 12.38 -38.22 3.78
N VAL A 383 11.53 -37.19 3.84
CA VAL A 383 10.09 -37.35 3.90
C VAL A 383 9.40 -36.53 2.80
N LYS A 384 8.29 -37.04 2.27
CA LYS A 384 7.52 -36.33 1.23
C LYS A 384 6.41 -35.47 1.80
N GLU A 385 5.91 -35.81 2.98
CA GLU A 385 4.87 -35.08 3.69
C GLU A 385 5.09 -35.16 5.20
N VAL A 386 4.64 -34.16 5.91
CA VAL A 386 4.62 -34.11 7.38
C VAL A 386 3.27 -33.65 7.86
N SER A 387 2.82 -34.22 8.96
CA SER A 387 1.57 -33.87 9.61
C SER A 387 1.80 -32.97 10.82
N LYS A 388 0.70 -32.56 11.45
CA LYS A 388 0.68 -31.68 12.64
C LYS A 388 1.66 -32.08 13.73
N ASN A 389 2.23 -31.07 14.40
CA ASN A 389 3.13 -31.19 15.54
C ASN A 389 4.47 -31.87 15.24
N SER A 390 4.97 -31.72 14.01
CA SER A 390 6.27 -32.23 13.60
C SER A 390 7.31 -31.13 13.57
N ASN A 391 8.57 -31.49 13.87
CA ASN A 391 9.72 -30.68 13.49
C ASN A 391 10.31 -31.26 12.21
N VAL A 392 10.52 -30.41 11.20
CA VAL A 392 11.02 -30.80 9.89
C VAL A 392 12.13 -29.86 9.42
N GLY A 393 13.19 -30.43 8.87
CA GLY A 393 14.24 -29.70 8.18
C GLY A 393 13.84 -29.45 6.73
N VAL A 394 13.87 -28.20 6.31
CA VAL A 394 13.57 -27.78 4.92
C VAL A 394 14.80 -27.08 4.36
N LEU A 395 15.24 -27.50 3.15
CA LEU A 395 16.30 -26.79 2.44
C LEU A 395 15.79 -25.40 2.02
N LEU A 396 16.47 -24.36 2.50
CA LEU A 396 16.06 -22.98 2.27
C LEU A 396 17.28 -22.14 1.92
N PRO A 397 17.43 -21.64 0.69
CA PRO A 397 18.61 -20.88 0.27
C PRO A 397 18.74 -19.54 1.00
N HIS A 398 17.61 -18.96 1.42
CA HIS A 398 17.53 -17.70 2.14
C HIS A 398 17.64 -17.91 3.64
N LYS A 399 18.41 -17.04 4.30
CA LYS A 399 18.59 -17.10 5.75
C LYS A 399 17.34 -16.60 6.48
N VAL A 400 16.72 -17.49 7.25
CA VAL A 400 15.61 -17.18 8.17
C VAL A 400 16.07 -17.12 9.61
N ARG A 401 15.21 -16.70 10.51
CA ARG A 401 15.52 -16.52 11.94
C ARG A 401 14.56 -17.31 12.81
N LYS A 402 15.04 -17.67 13.98
CA LYS A 402 14.22 -18.27 15.02
C LYS A 402 13.00 -17.37 15.30
N ASN A 403 11.84 -17.99 15.42
CA ASN A 403 10.51 -17.39 15.63
C ASN A 403 9.92 -16.66 14.40
N ASP A 404 10.52 -16.72 13.22
CA ASP A 404 9.85 -16.30 12.00
C ASP A 404 8.61 -17.17 11.77
N PHE A 405 7.52 -16.56 11.31
CA PHE A 405 6.28 -17.27 11.01
C PHE A 405 6.35 -17.96 9.66
N VAL A 406 5.76 -19.15 9.57
CA VAL A 406 5.68 -19.94 8.34
C VAL A 406 4.23 -20.05 7.91
N TYR A 407 3.94 -19.58 6.69
CA TYR A 407 2.62 -19.66 6.07
C TYR A 407 2.68 -20.57 4.84
N LYS A 408 1.62 -21.32 4.60
CA LYS A 408 1.39 -22.04 3.34
C LYS A 408 0.52 -21.20 2.43
N LEU A 409 0.89 -21.07 1.17
CA LEU A 409 0.10 -20.44 0.13
C LEU A 409 -0.85 -21.48 -0.46
N ILE A 410 -2.14 -21.24 -0.32
CA ILE A 410 -3.19 -22.11 -0.81
C ILE A 410 -3.93 -21.38 -1.94
N GLU A 411 -3.99 -21.99 -3.12
CA GLU A 411 -4.74 -21.40 -4.23
C GLU A 411 -6.20 -21.25 -3.85
N ARG A 412 -6.74 -20.04 -4.05
CA ARG A 412 -8.16 -19.79 -3.82
C ARG A 412 -8.95 -20.54 -4.88
N SER A 413 -9.63 -21.63 -4.50
CA SER A 413 -10.57 -22.28 -5.38
C SER A 413 -11.61 -21.27 -5.86
N GLN A 414 -11.79 -21.19 -7.17
CA GLN A 414 -12.87 -20.38 -7.75
C GLN A 414 -14.19 -20.91 -7.16
N GLN A 415 -14.81 -20.12 -6.32
CA GLN A 415 -16.15 -20.39 -5.80
C GLN A 415 -17.20 -19.89 -6.77
#